data_226c4281879f5a2c739d8940e097a9d9
#
_entry.id   226c4281879f5a2c739d8940e097a9d9
#
_cell.length_a   1.000
_cell.length_b   1.000
_cell.length_c   1.000
_cell.angle_alpha   90.00
_cell.angle_beta   90.00
_cell.angle_gamma   90.00
#
_symmetry.space_group_name_H-M   'P 1'
#
loop_
_entity.id
_entity.type
_entity.pdbx_description
1 polymer ?
#
loop_
_entity_poly.entity_id
_entity_poly.type
_entity_poly.pdbx_seq_one_letter_code
_entity_poly.pdbx_strand_id
1 'polypeptide(L)'
;TDTGEYIDPLQFYTDRIKDTTAPRATHVILYPQAGKGVVAGSSQKKIVPLNAPGTPVEVWGKIAAGIKAYDYMDGTSNNYGVRSVKLFVDSMNVFSSKVDGFLPDENRMINAWTDYEEYATKSSWFMRSQILPGNTWRMLEANEEGGVVTIDEERPYIFRYELEDLYGNRRSY
;
A
#
# COMPACT_ATOMS: atom_id res chain seq x y z
N THR A 1 12.77 11.28 -20.96
CA THR A 1 13.48 12.33 -20.21
C THR A 1 14.99 12.21 -20.48
N ASP A 2 15.73 13.30 -20.44
CA ASP A 2 17.19 13.31 -20.63
C ASP A 2 17.92 12.50 -19.53
N THR A 3 17.25 12.22 -18.42
CA THR A 3 17.73 11.42 -17.30
C THR A 3 17.53 9.92 -17.49
N GLY A 4 16.80 9.46 -18.52
CA GLY A 4 16.42 8.06 -18.70
C GLY A 4 15.36 7.57 -17.72
N GLU A 5 14.79 8.44 -16.92
CA GLU A 5 13.75 8.12 -15.93
C GLU A 5 12.40 7.81 -16.63
N TYR A 6 11.75 6.73 -16.21
CA TYR A 6 10.36 6.44 -16.58
C TYR A 6 9.42 7.27 -15.69
N ILE A 7 8.56 8.04 -16.33
CA ILE A 7 7.60 8.91 -15.64
C ILE A 7 6.19 8.59 -16.16
N ASP A 8 5.18 8.91 -15.35
CA ASP A 8 3.78 8.74 -15.76
C ASP A 8 3.46 9.73 -16.91
N PRO A 9 3.11 9.24 -18.10
CA PRO A 9 2.78 10.13 -19.24
C PRO A 9 1.53 10.97 -18.98
N LEU A 10 0.60 10.54 -18.12
CA LEU A 10 -0.63 11.28 -17.83
C LEU A 10 -0.36 12.67 -17.26
N GLN A 11 0.75 12.89 -16.55
CA GLN A 11 1.10 14.20 -16.01
C GLN A 11 1.24 15.31 -17.09
N PHE A 12 1.46 14.93 -18.37
CA PHE A 12 1.54 15.86 -19.49
C PHE A 12 0.19 16.08 -20.19
N TYR A 13 -0.86 15.36 -19.77
CA TYR A 13 -2.17 15.39 -20.43
C TYR A 13 -3.31 15.73 -19.47
N THR A 14 -3.01 16.20 -18.28
CA THR A 14 -4.03 16.53 -17.25
C THR A 14 -4.97 17.67 -17.66
N ASP A 15 -4.60 18.47 -18.64
CA ASP A 15 -5.46 19.49 -19.25
C ASP A 15 -6.49 18.90 -20.23
N ARG A 16 -6.18 17.75 -20.84
CA ARG A 16 -6.98 17.09 -21.88
C ARG A 16 -7.74 15.88 -21.36
N ILE A 17 -7.12 15.10 -20.51
CA ILE A 17 -7.72 13.93 -19.89
C ILE A 17 -8.15 14.35 -18.49
N LYS A 18 -9.42 14.20 -18.17
CA LYS A 18 -9.98 14.52 -16.85
C LYS A 18 -10.29 13.23 -16.11
N ASP A 19 -10.12 13.27 -14.80
CA ASP A 19 -10.49 12.18 -13.91
C ASP A 19 -11.01 12.74 -12.60
N THR A 20 -12.14 12.21 -12.15
CA THR A 20 -12.79 12.55 -10.88
C THR A 20 -13.00 11.30 -10.00
N THR A 21 -12.51 10.15 -10.46
CA THR A 21 -12.71 8.87 -9.79
C THR A 21 -11.56 8.57 -8.84
N ALA A 22 -11.81 8.66 -7.54
CA ALA A 22 -10.80 8.33 -6.53
C ALA A 22 -10.47 6.82 -6.50
N PRO A 23 -9.20 6.47 -6.17
CA PRO A 23 -8.77 5.08 -6.02
C PRO A 23 -9.66 4.26 -5.08
N ARG A 24 -9.75 2.95 -5.33
CA ARG A 24 -10.57 2.02 -4.53
C ARG A 24 -9.74 0.89 -3.98
N ALA A 25 -9.88 0.66 -2.68
CA ALA A 25 -9.34 -0.52 -2.02
C ALA A 25 -10.42 -1.56 -1.74
N THR A 26 -10.04 -2.81 -1.71
CA THR A 26 -10.95 -3.94 -1.45
C THR A 26 -10.55 -4.73 -0.21
N HIS A 27 -9.26 -4.85 0.06
CA HIS A 27 -8.74 -5.66 1.17
C HIS A 27 -7.51 -5.00 1.79
N VAL A 28 -7.32 -5.25 3.07
CA VAL A 28 -6.05 -5.06 3.78
C VAL A 28 -5.46 -6.43 4.07
N ILE A 29 -4.15 -6.54 4.11
CA ILE A 29 -3.43 -7.72 4.55
C ILE A 29 -2.56 -7.34 5.75
N LEU A 30 -2.56 -8.16 6.80
CA LEU A 30 -1.74 -7.99 7.99
C LEU A 30 -0.66 -9.06 8.00
N TYR A 31 0.57 -8.65 8.27
CA TYR A 31 1.76 -9.49 8.28
C TYR A 31 2.35 -9.52 9.70
N PRO A 32 2.10 -10.57 10.49
CA PRO A 32 2.85 -10.75 11.74
C PRO A 32 4.33 -10.98 11.42
N GLN A 33 5.20 -10.26 12.10
CA GLN A 33 6.64 -10.48 11.95
C GLN A 33 7.05 -11.80 12.59
N ALA A 34 7.88 -12.57 11.89
CA ALA A 34 8.26 -13.93 12.29
C ALA A 34 8.79 -13.99 13.74
N GLY A 35 8.17 -14.80 14.58
CA GLY A 35 8.51 -14.98 15.99
C GLY A 35 8.26 -13.76 16.90
N LYS A 36 7.67 -12.66 16.35
CA LYS A 36 7.49 -11.38 17.08
C LYS A 36 6.07 -10.81 17.00
N GLY A 37 5.18 -11.43 16.24
CA GLY A 37 3.82 -10.96 16.09
C GLY A 37 2.84 -12.08 15.81
N VAL A 38 1.55 -11.83 16.12
CA VAL A 38 0.43 -12.71 15.82
C VAL A 38 -0.77 -11.90 15.34
N VAL A 39 -1.57 -12.50 14.45
CA VAL A 39 -2.82 -11.93 13.94
C VAL A 39 -3.91 -13.00 14.04
N ALA A 40 -4.98 -12.69 14.77
CA ALA A 40 -6.07 -13.63 15.05
C ALA A 40 -5.55 -14.99 15.59
N GLY A 41 -4.61 -14.95 16.53
CA GLY A 41 -4.00 -16.14 17.15
C GLY A 41 -3.03 -16.92 16.25
N SER A 42 -2.69 -16.42 15.06
CA SER A 42 -1.82 -17.10 14.09
C SER A 42 -0.57 -16.29 13.76
N SER A 43 0.53 -16.96 13.48
CA SER A 43 1.75 -16.38 12.91
C SER A 43 1.69 -16.20 11.37
N GLN A 44 0.56 -16.55 10.75
CA GLN A 44 0.36 -16.41 9.32
C GLN A 44 -0.28 -15.06 8.97
N LYS A 45 0.02 -14.54 7.77
CA LYS A 45 -0.64 -13.34 7.24
C LYS A 45 -2.15 -13.53 7.14
N LYS A 46 -2.90 -12.45 7.36
CA LYS A 46 -4.37 -12.45 7.31
C LYS A 46 -4.88 -11.37 6.37
N ILE A 47 -5.71 -11.78 5.42
CA ILE A 47 -6.42 -10.86 4.52
C ILE A 47 -7.77 -10.50 5.13
N VAL A 48 -8.08 -9.20 5.15
CA VAL A 48 -9.30 -8.62 5.74
C VAL A 48 -10.01 -7.81 4.66
N PRO A 49 -11.27 -8.14 4.30
CA PRO A 49 -12.05 -7.38 3.35
C PRO A 49 -12.50 -6.04 3.96
N LEU A 50 -12.44 -4.95 3.16
CA LEU A 50 -12.84 -3.61 3.61
C LEU A 50 -14.33 -3.32 3.45
N ASN A 51 -15.07 -4.17 2.73
CA ASN A 51 -16.52 -4.04 2.52
C ASN A 51 -17.37 -4.78 3.56
N ALA A 52 -16.74 -5.53 4.47
CA ALA A 52 -17.44 -6.16 5.59
C ALA A 52 -17.55 -5.19 6.77
N PRO A 53 -18.67 -5.14 7.51
CA PRO A 53 -18.75 -4.36 8.73
C PRO A 53 -17.62 -4.80 9.67
N GLY A 54 -16.84 -3.82 10.11
CA GLY A 54 -15.56 -4.02 10.75
C GLY A 54 -15.63 -4.81 12.05
N THR A 55 -15.45 -6.12 11.96
CA THR A 55 -15.09 -6.89 13.15
C THR A 55 -13.63 -6.59 13.44
N PRO A 56 -13.28 -6.09 14.63
CA PRO A 56 -11.90 -5.89 15.02
C PRO A 56 -11.09 -7.18 14.82
N VAL A 57 -9.88 -7.04 14.32
CA VAL A 57 -8.94 -8.15 14.19
C VAL A 57 -7.99 -8.11 15.38
N GLU A 58 -7.93 -9.19 16.13
CA GLU A 58 -6.99 -9.31 17.23
C GLU A 58 -5.56 -9.38 16.69
N VAL A 59 -4.69 -8.54 17.21
CA VAL A 59 -3.28 -8.46 16.83
C VAL A 59 -2.42 -8.24 18.05
N TRP A 60 -1.21 -8.79 18.04
CA TRP A 60 -0.24 -8.60 19.12
C TRP A 60 1.19 -8.66 18.59
N GLY A 61 2.09 -7.86 19.19
CA GLY A 61 3.50 -7.81 18.83
C GLY A 61 3.79 -6.99 17.57
N LYS A 62 4.78 -7.37 16.79
CA LYS A 62 5.22 -6.63 15.61
C LYS A 62 4.41 -7.00 14.36
N ILE A 63 3.70 -6.03 13.82
CA ILE A 63 2.78 -6.18 12.70
C ILE A 63 3.13 -5.20 11.59
N ALA A 64 3.20 -5.65 10.35
CA ALA A 64 3.14 -4.81 9.17
C ALA A 64 1.80 -4.99 8.45
N ALA A 65 1.50 -4.10 7.51
CA ALA A 65 0.28 -4.18 6.72
C ALA A 65 0.56 -4.02 5.22
N GLY A 66 -0.46 -4.26 4.42
CA GLY A 66 -0.50 -3.98 2.99
C GLY A 66 -1.94 -3.77 2.54
N ILE A 67 -2.11 -3.25 1.35
CA ILE A 67 -3.43 -2.92 0.81
C ILE A 67 -3.58 -3.39 -0.64
N LYS A 68 -4.74 -3.95 -0.96
CA LYS A 68 -5.16 -4.23 -2.33
C LYS A 68 -6.03 -3.10 -2.83
N ALA A 69 -5.45 -2.26 -3.69
CA ALA A 69 -6.12 -1.11 -4.24
C ALA A 69 -5.75 -0.90 -5.71
N TYR A 70 -6.66 -0.29 -6.44
CA TYR A 70 -6.48 0.13 -7.82
C TYR A 70 -7.04 1.53 -8.01
N ASP A 71 -6.48 2.23 -8.95
CA ASP A 71 -7.03 3.46 -9.48
C ASP A 71 -7.93 3.17 -10.69
N TYR A 72 -8.88 4.05 -10.94
CA TYR A 72 -9.87 3.96 -12.02
C TYR A 72 -10.04 5.34 -12.62
N MET A 73 -10.09 5.41 -13.95
CA MET A 73 -10.32 6.69 -14.64
C MET A 73 -11.75 6.79 -15.16
N ASP A 74 -12.24 8.02 -15.25
CA ASP A 74 -13.55 8.32 -15.80
C ASP A 74 -13.71 7.73 -17.22
N GLY A 75 -14.83 7.07 -17.46
CA GLY A 75 -15.18 6.51 -18.76
C GLY A 75 -14.39 5.28 -19.20
N THR A 76 -13.57 4.68 -18.31
CA THR A 76 -12.84 3.44 -18.60
C THR A 76 -13.14 2.35 -17.57
N SER A 77 -12.94 1.09 -17.95
CA SER A 77 -13.04 -0.06 -17.06
C SER A 77 -11.68 -0.63 -16.65
N ASN A 78 -10.60 0.01 -17.05
CA ASN A 78 -9.24 -0.46 -16.76
C ASN A 78 -8.86 -0.17 -15.31
N ASN A 79 -8.04 -1.04 -14.74
CA ASN A 79 -7.40 -0.85 -13.45
C ASN A 79 -6.02 -0.23 -13.65
N TYR A 80 -5.73 0.82 -12.91
CA TYR A 80 -4.44 1.50 -12.91
C TYR A 80 -3.77 1.37 -11.54
N GLY A 81 -2.48 1.68 -11.48
CA GLY A 81 -1.75 1.76 -10.23
C GLY A 81 -2.16 3.00 -9.43
N VAL A 82 -2.26 2.86 -8.11
CA VAL A 82 -2.47 3.99 -7.20
C VAL A 82 -1.17 4.79 -7.10
N ARG A 83 -1.24 6.09 -7.32
CA ARG A 83 -0.06 6.97 -7.30
C ARG A 83 0.52 7.11 -5.90
N SER A 84 -0.32 7.36 -4.90
CA SER A 84 0.12 7.54 -3.51
C SER A 84 -0.68 6.68 -2.55
N VAL A 85 0.04 6.00 -1.66
CA VAL A 85 -0.53 5.21 -0.57
C VAL A 85 0.14 5.65 0.72
N LYS A 86 -0.66 6.01 1.73
CA LYS A 86 -0.17 6.29 3.09
C LYS A 86 -0.88 5.40 4.09
N LEU A 87 -0.14 4.87 5.04
CA LEU A 87 -0.67 4.15 6.19
C LEU A 87 -0.43 4.95 7.46
N PHE A 88 -1.50 5.21 8.17
CA PHE A 88 -1.47 5.75 9.53
C PHE A 88 -1.90 4.65 10.51
N VAL A 89 -1.21 4.58 11.63
CA VAL A 89 -1.67 3.81 12.79
C VAL A 89 -1.95 4.82 13.91
N ASP A 90 -3.21 4.87 14.31
CA ASP A 90 -3.78 5.97 15.09
C ASP A 90 -3.57 7.32 14.34
N SER A 91 -2.76 8.23 14.83
CA SER A 91 -2.42 9.50 14.16
C SER A 91 -1.02 9.51 13.53
N MET A 92 -0.24 8.44 13.72
CA MET A 92 1.16 8.38 13.27
C MET A 92 1.24 7.83 11.85
N ASN A 93 1.87 8.58 10.93
CA ASN A 93 2.20 8.05 9.61
C ASN A 93 3.35 7.04 9.75
N VAL A 94 3.08 5.78 9.44
CA VAL A 94 4.06 4.69 9.54
C VAL A 94 4.65 4.27 8.20
N PHE A 95 3.96 4.60 7.10
CA PHE A 95 4.43 4.29 5.76
C PHE A 95 3.82 5.25 4.73
N SER A 96 4.62 5.59 3.72
CA SER A 96 4.17 6.33 2.55
C SER A 96 4.83 5.77 1.29
N SER A 97 4.08 5.74 0.20
CA SER A 97 4.63 5.55 -1.14
C SER A 97 4.07 6.61 -2.08
N LYS A 98 4.91 7.05 -3.03
CA LYS A 98 4.50 7.98 -4.08
C LYS A 98 5.23 7.65 -5.38
N VAL A 99 4.49 7.03 -6.29
CA VAL A 99 5.03 6.57 -7.58
C VAL A 99 4.92 7.70 -8.61
N ASP A 100 5.95 8.54 -8.69
CA ASP A 100 6.03 9.66 -9.64
C ASP A 100 6.95 9.35 -10.84
N GLY A 101 7.92 8.46 -10.65
CA GLY A 101 8.87 8.04 -11.67
C GLY A 101 9.96 7.16 -11.09
N PHE A 102 10.62 6.35 -11.92
CA PHE A 102 11.67 5.43 -11.50
C PHE A 102 12.73 5.25 -12.57
N LEU A 103 13.94 4.91 -12.15
CA LEU A 103 15.04 4.58 -13.05
C LEU A 103 14.92 3.12 -13.55
N PRO A 104 15.51 2.79 -14.72
CA PRO A 104 15.44 1.43 -15.27
C PRO A 104 15.96 0.34 -14.34
N ASP A 105 16.98 0.63 -13.53
CA ASP A 105 17.58 -0.28 -12.57
C ASP A 105 16.71 -0.46 -11.30
N GLU A 106 15.83 0.48 -11.00
CA GLU A 106 14.86 0.40 -9.90
C GLU A 106 13.63 -0.49 -10.24
N ASN A 107 13.42 -0.83 -11.51
CA ASN A 107 12.20 -1.53 -11.96
C ASN A 107 11.93 -2.84 -11.21
N ARG A 108 12.96 -3.54 -10.75
CA ARG A 108 12.81 -4.80 -10.00
C ARG A 108 12.39 -4.59 -8.54
N MET A 109 12.50 -3.38 -8.00
CA MET A 109 12.14 -3.06 -6.61
C MET A 109 10.63 -3.20 -6.37
N ILE A 110 9.82 -3.09 -7.42
CA ILE A 110 8.38 -3.32 -7.35
C ILE A 110 8.05 -4.73 -6.84
N ASN A 111 8.87 -5.74 -7.13
CA ASN A 111 8.65 -7.11 -6.65
C ASN A 111 8.83 -7.25 -5.14
N ALA A 112 9.67 -6.41 -4.53
CA ALA A 112 9.85 -6.36 -3.08
C ALA A 112 8.80 -5.45 -2.39
N TRP A 113 8.18 -4.55 -3.13
CA TRP A 113 7.08 -3.73 -2.63
C TRP A 113 5.75 -4.47 -2.64
N THR A 114 5.53 -5.37 -3.60
CA THR A 114 4.32 -6.19 -3.65
C THR A 114 4.43 -7.46 -2.81
N ASP A 115 3.28 -8.02 -2.42
CA ASP A 115 3.23 -9.42 -1.98
C ASP A 115 3.29 -10.33 -3.19
N TYR A 116 4.53 -10.65 -3.59
CA TYR A 116 4.78 -11.44 -4.80
C TYR A 116 4.16 -12.84 -4.74
N GLU A 117 4.05 -13.44 -3.55
CA GLU A 117 3.40 -14.74 -3.36
C GLU A 117 1.89 -14.66 -3.69
N GLU A 118 1.17 -13.66 -3.17
CA GLU A 118 -0.25 -13.45 -3.47
C GLU A 118 -0.46 -13.13 -4.97
N TYR A 119 0.46 -12.36 -5.55
CA TYR A 119 0.40 -12.07 -6.98
C TYR A 119 0.64 -13.31 -7.84
N ALA A 120 1.72 -14.06 -7.60
CA ALA A 120 2.12 -15.20 -8.41
C ALA A 120 1.15 -16.39 -8.30
N THR A 121 0.56 -16.61 -7.11
CA THR A 121 -0.31 -17.76 -6.86
C THR A 121 -1.80 -17.49 -7.05
N LYS A 122 -2.25 -16.23 -6.82
CA LYS A 122 -3.67 -15.86 -6.81
C LYS A 122 -4.01 -14.68 -7.70
N SER A 123 -3.05 -14.16 -8.47
CA SER A 123 -3.20 -12.93 -9.27
C SER A 123 -3.74 -11.75 -8.43
N SER A 124 -3.37 -11.69 -7.15
CA SER A 124 -3.86 -10.72 -6.20
C SER A 124 -2.78 -9.71 -5.85
N TRP A 125 -2.94 -8.47 -6.31
CA TRP A 125 -1.98 -7.40 -6.15
C TRP A 125 -2.16 -6.71 -4.79
N PHE A 126 -1.25 -6.98 -3.84
CA PHE A 126 -1.16 -6.26 -2.58
C PHE A 126 0.12 -5.41 -2.56
N MET A 127 -0.02 -4.13 -2.30
CA MET A 127 1.10 -3.22 -2.03
C MET A 127 1.44 -3.31 -0.54
N ARG A 128 2.68 -3.67 -0.22
CA ARG A 128 3.16 -3.73 1.17
C ARG A 128 3.38 -2.32 1.70
N SER A 129 2.90 -2.06 2.89
CA SER A 129 3.22 -0.85 3.66
C SER A 129 4.40 -1.14 4.60
N GLN A 130 5.42 -1.79 4.05
CA GLN A 130 6.65 -2.18 4.72
C GLN A 130 7.81 -2.15 3.73
N ILE A 131 8.93 -1.58 4.13
CA ILE A 131 10.20 -1.63 3.39
C ILE A 131 10.93 -2.89 3.80
N LEU A 132 10.98 -3.88 2.90
CA LEU A 132 11.71 -5.12 3.14
C LEU A 132 13.22 -4.89 3.07
N PRO A 133 14.04 -5.68 3.80
CA PRO A 133 15.49 -5.60 3.71
C PRO A 133 15.97 -5.70 2.26
N GLY A 134 16.84 -4.77 1.86
CA GLY A 134 17.37 -4.68 0.50
C GLY A 134 16.49 -3.94 -0.50
N ASN A 135 15.27 -3.53 -0.13
CA ASN A 135 14.48 -2.63 -0.97
C ASN A 135 14.95 -1.19 -0.73
N THR A 136 15.61 -0.62 -1.73
CA THR A 136 16.14 0.76 -1.71
C THR A 136 15.32 1.70 -2.59
N TRP A 137 14.08 1.33 -2.91
CA TRP A 137 13.25 2.13 -3.81
C TRP A 137 12.92 3.48 -3.19
N ARG A 138 13.43 4.55 -3.81
CA ARG A 138 13.35 5.94 -3.33
C ARG A 138 11.92 6.49 -3.19
N MET A 139 10.94 5.81 -3.76
CA MET A 139 9.52 6.19 -3.68
C MET A 139 8.81 5.69 -2.42
N LEU A 140 9.53 4.96 -1.55
CA LEU A 140 9.01 4.42 -0.30
C LEU A 140 9.63 5.15 0.89
N GLU A 141 8.81 5.57 1.82
CA GLU A 141 9.19 6.14 3.10
C GLU A 141 8.48 5.39 4.22
N ALA A 142 9.14 5.20 5.34
CA ALA A 142 8.56 4.53 6.49
C ALA A 142 9.15 5.06 7.80
N ASN A 143 8.50 4.69 8.93
CA ASN A 143 9.04 4.90 10.26
C ASN A 143 10.39 4.17 10.45
N GLU A 144 11.04 4.34 11.59
CA GLU A 144 12.33 3.70 11.92
C GLU A 144 12.30 2.17 11.87
N GLU A 145 11.13 1.55 12.04
CA GLU A 145 10.90 0.11 11.95
C GLU A 145 10.52 -0.35 10.53
N GLY A 146 10.68 0.51 9.52
CA GLY A 146 10.42 0.17 8.11
C GLY A 146 8.96 -0.12 7.77
N GLY A 147 7.99 0.50 8.45
CA GLY A 147 6.56 0.27 8.25
C GLY A 147 5.97 -0.79 9.19
N VAL A 148 6.78 -1.32 10.12
CA VAL A 148 6.32 -2.22 11.19
C VAL A 148 5.84 -1.39 12.37
N VAL A 149 4.78 -1.86 13.03
CA VAL A 149 4.21 -1.28 14.26
C VAL A 149 4.30 -2.30 15.37
N THR A 150 4.60 -1.86 16.57
CA THR A 150 4.53 -2.69 17.78
C THR A 150 3.19 -2.48 18.45
N ILE A 151 2.44 -3.57 18.64
CA ILE A 151 1.15 -3.63 19.31
C ILE A 151 1.38 -4.35 20.65
N ASP A 152 1.48 -3.60 21.72
CA ASP A 152 1.86 -4.08 23.06
C ASP A 152 0.90 -3.63 24.18
N GLU A 153 -0.19 -2.96 23.82
CA GLU A 153 -1.25 -2.53 24.73
C GLU A 153 -2.59 -3.19 24.36
N GLU A 154 -3.38 -3.55 25.37
CA GLU A 154 -4.76 -4.04 25.18
C GLU A 154 -5.72 -2.89 24.95
N ARG A 155 -5.67 -2.31 23.74
CA ARG A 155 -6.57 -1.27 23.28
C ARG A 155 -6.82 -1.39 21.77
N PRO A 156 -7.87 -0.76 21.25
CA PRO A 156 -8.02 -0.62 19.81
C PRO A 156 -6.89 0.23 19.19
N TYR A 157 -6.38 -0.23 18.04
CA TYR A 157 -5.49 0.52 17.16
C TYR A 157 -6.21 0.74 15.82
N ILE A 158 -6.14 1.95 15.30
CA ILE A 158 -6.82 2.32 14.05
C ILE A 158 -5.78 2.35 12.93
N PHE A 159 -5.87 1.39 12.01
CA PHE A 159 -5.10 1.38 10.77
C PHE A 159 -5.90 2.12 9.71
N ARG A 160 -5.43 3.28 9.28
CA ARG A 160 -6.10 4.11 8.30
C ARG A 160 -5.23 4.29 7.06
N TYR A 161 -5.75 3.86 5.93
CA TYR A 161 -5.13 4.10 4.63
C TYR A 161 -5.68 5.37 3.98
N GLU A 162 -4.79 6.15 3.38
CA GLU A 162 -5.13 7.23 2.46
C GLU A 162 -4.54 6.93 1.10
N LEU A 163 -5.39 6.95 0.08
CA LEU A 163 -5.04 6.73 -1.31
C LEU A 163 -5.26 8.02 -2.09
N GLU A 164 -4.35 8.30 -3.04
CA GLU A 164 -4.45 9.47 -3.92
C GLU A 164 -3.97 9.11 -5.33
N ASP A 165 -4.70 9.58 -6.34
CA ASP A 165 -4.34 9.47 -7.76
C ASP A 165 -3.50 10.66 -8.25
N LEU A 166 -3.25 10.73 -9.57
CA LEU A 166 -2.50 11.82 -10.20
C LEU A 166 -3.28 13.15 -10.17
N TYR A 167 -4.61 13.10 -10.20
CA TYR A 167 -5.48 14.28 -10.24
C TYR A 167 -5.81 14.85 -8.87
N GLY A 168 -5.34 14.19 -7.79
CA GLY A 168 -5.58 14.60 -6.41
C GLY A 168 -6.91 14.07 -5.84
N ASN A 169 -7.58 13.14 -6.54
CA ASN A 169 -8.76 12.49 -5.98
C ASN A 169 -8.31 11.55 -4.85
N ARG A 170 -8.96 11.65 -3.69
CA ARG A 170 -8.55 10.96 -2.47
C ARG A 170 -9.64 10.08 -1.91
N ARG A 171 -9.22 8.99 -1.26
CA ARG A 171 -10.11 8.13 -0.48
C ARG A 171 -9.38 7.54 0.72
N SER A 172 -10.09 7.45 1.85
CA SER A 172 -9.60 6.83 3.08
C SER A 172 -10.38 5.57 3.42
N TYR A 173 -9.70 4.64 4.07
CA TYR A 173 -10.24 3.35 4.52
C TYR A 173 -9.80 3.06 5.94
#